data_616cf3eb5aabe2795277babb5fc1547b
#
_entry.id   616cf3eb5aabe2795277babb5fc1547b
#
_cell.length_a   1.000
_cell.length_b   1.000
_cell.length_c   1.000
_cell.angle_alpha   90.00
_cell.angle_beta   90.00
_cell.angle_gamma   90.00
#
_symmetry.space_group_name_H-M   'P 1'
#
loop_
_entity.id
_entity.type
_entity.pdbx_description
1 polymer ?
#
loop_
_entity_poly.entity_id
_entity_poly.type
_entity_poly.pdbx_seq_one_letter_code
_entity_poly.pdbx_strand_id
1 'polypeptide(L)'
;MTDSPSKRLFILDGMALAYRAHFAFFSNPIRNSKGVNTSAVYGFANTLLGILEHERPTHIAACFDTSAPTARHKLYPAYKANRESMPEELSDQMPLIFRLLEAMNIPILRYEGYEADDTIGTLARIADGTEGFQTYMVSQDKDLGQLISP
;
A
#
# COMPACT_ATOMS: atom_id res chain seq x y z
N MET A 1 17.77 -14.64 26.63
CA MET A 1 16.82 -15.04 25.57
C MET A 1 16.20 -13.78 25.04
N THR A 2 16.54 -13.39 23.84
CA THR A 2 15.79 -12.34 23.14
C THR A 2 14.53 -12.99 22.60
N ASP A 3 13.39 -12.76 23.25
CA ASP A 3 12.11 -13.19 22.75
C ASP A 3 11.93 -12.60 21.35
N SER A 4 11.78 -13.48 20.37
CA SER A 4 11.36 -13.04 19.03
C SER A 4 10.05 -12.27 19.18
N PRO A 5 9.86 -11.14 18.50
CA PRO A 5 8.64 -10.37 18.62
C PRO A 5 7.45 -11.27 18.31
N SER A 6 6.52 -11.34 19.25
CA SER A 6 5.37 -12.25 19.15
C SER A 6 4.37 -11.78 18.09
N LYS A 7 4.44 -10.51 17.69
CA LYS A 7 3.52 -9.86 16.74
C LYS A 7 4.29 -9.15 15.63
N ARG A 8 4.02 -9.55 14.39
CA ARG A 8 4.65 -8.98 13.19
C ARG A 8 3.58 -8.25 12.39
N LEU A 9 3.64 -6.92 12.37
CA LEU A 9 2.73 -6.07 11.63
C LEU A 9 3.34 -5.69 10.28
N PHE A 10 2.66 -6.03 9.19
CA PHE A 10 3.01 -5.59 7.85
C PHE A 10 2.05 -4.50 7.39
N ILE A 11 2.59 -3.33 7.07
CA ILE A 11 1.84 -2.17 6.57
C ILE A 11 2.19 -2.00 5.11
N LEU A 12 1.21 -2.23 4.23
CA LEU A 12 1.40 -2.13 2.80
C LEU A 12 1.07 -0.71 2.32
N ASP A 13 1.98 -0.12 1.56
CA ASP A 13 1.71 1.06 0.76
C ASP A 13 1.00 0.60 -0.53
N GLY A 14 -0.33 0.62 -0.49
CA GLY A 14 -1.16 0.04 -1.54
C GLY A 14 -1.00 0.72 -2.89
N MET A 15 -0.86 2.05 -2.91
CA MET A 15 -0.65 2.79 -4.15
C MET A 15 0.71 2.47 -4.76
N ALA A 16 1.78 2.48 -3.98
CA ALA A 16 3.12 2.15 -4.45
C ALA A 16 3.18 0.74 -5.04
N LEU A 17 2.56 -0.24 -4.38
CA LEU A 17 2.49 -1.62 -4.88
C LEU A 17 1.66 -1.75 -6.16
N ALA A 18 0.54 -1.02 -6.27
CA ALA A 18 -0.30 -1.00 -7.46
C ALA A 18 0.43 -0.39 -8.67
N TYR A 19 1.09 0.75 -8.49
CA TYR A 19 1.90 1.38 -9.53
C TYR A 19 3.06 0.49 -9.97
N ARG A 20 3.78 -0.08 -9.03
CA ARG A 20 4.87 -1.02 -9.33
C ARG A 20 4.38 -2.20 -10.17
N ALA A 21 3.27 -2.80 -9.79
CA ALA A 21 2.68 -3.93 -10.51
C ALA A 21 2.25 -3.53 -11.93
N HIS A 22 1.63 -2.35 -12.09
CA HIS A 22 1.23 -1.84 -13.39
C HIS A 22 2.43 -1.64 -14.32
N PHE A 23 3.47 -0.96 -13.86
CA PHE A 23 4.64 -0.65 -14.70
C PHE A 23 5.56 -1.85 -14.92
N ALA A 24 5.55 -2.85 -14.05
CA ALA A 24 6.31 -4.09 -14.27
C ALA A 24 5.88 -4.83 -15.54
N PHE A 25 4.61 -4.69 -15.95
CA PHE A 25 4.04 -5.31 -17.13
C PHE A 25 3.71 -4.32 -18.26
N PHE A 26 4.24 -3.10 -18.17
CA PHE A 26 3.89 -2.03 -19.12
C PHE A 26 4.15 -2.42 -20.58
N SER A 27 5.28 -3.04 -20.86
CA SER A 27 5.66 -3.44 -22.22
C SER A 27 4.94 -4.71 -22.72
N ASN A 28 4.43 -5.52 -21.81
CA ASN A 28 3.70 -6.74 -22.14
C ASN A 28 2.57 -6.96 -21.12
N PRO A 29 1.47 -6.23 -21.24
CA PRO A 29 0.37 -6.29 -20.28
C PRO A 29 -0.28 -7.68 -20.25
N ILE A 30 -0.62 -8.11 -19.04
CA ILE A 30 -1.45 -9.29 -18.82
C ILE A 30 -2.90 -8.91 -19.04
N ARG A 31 -3.57 -9.61 -19.95
CA ARG A 31 -4.98 -9.35 -20.26
C ARG A 31 -5.81 -10.61 -20.02
N ASN A 32 -7.04 -10.41 -19.54
CA ASN A 32 -7.99 -11.51 -19.41
C ASN A 32 -8.60 -11.90 -20.78
N SER A 33 -9.46 -12.91 -20.80
CA SER A 33 -10.14 -13.39 -22.00
C SER A 33 -11.02 -12.33 -22.70
N LYS A 34 -11.36 -11.25 -22.01
CA LYS A 34 -12.13 -10.10 -22.54
C LYS A 34 -11.23 -8.97 -23.03
N GLY A 35 -9.90 -9.15 -23.01
CA GLY A 35 -8.93 -8.13 -23.43
C GLY A 35 -8.67 -7.03 -22.39
N VAL A 36 -9.22 -7.13 -21.18
CA VAL A 36 -9.02 -6.14 -20.11
C VAL A 36 -7.66 -6.34 -19.45
N ASN A 37 -6.91 -5.24 -19.26
CA ASN A 37 -5.63 -5.26 -18.56
C ASN A 37 -5.83 -5.64 -17.10
N THR A 38 -5.16 -6.69 -16.65
CA THR A 38 -5.18 -7.22 -15.28
C THR A 38 -3.80 -7.25 -14.64
N SER A 39 -2.82 -6.58 -15.24
CA SER A 39 -1.42 -6.60 -14.81
C SER A 39 -1.24 -6.12 -13.38
N ALA A 40 -1.89 -5.02 -13.02
CA ALA A 40 -1.76 -4.42 -11.69
C ALA A 40 -2.36 -5.34 -10.62
N VAL A 41 -3.55 -5.89 -10.87
CA VAL A 41 -4.19 -6.85 -9.94
C VAL A 41 -3.33 -8.10 -9.77
N TYR A 42 -2.83 -8.64 -10.88
CA TYR A 42 -1.98 -9.83 -10.88
C TYR A 42 -0.68 -9.60 -10.09
N GLY A 43 0.04 -8.53 -10.39
CA GLY A 43 1.29 -8.21 -9.71
C GLY A 43 1.08 -7.88 -8.23
N PHE A 44 0.00 -7.18 -7.89
CA PHE A 44 -0.39 -6.90 -6.51
C PHE A 44 -0.69 -8.20 -5.75
N ALA A 45 -1.49 -9.09 -6.34
CA ALA A 45 -1.82 -10.38 -5.76
C ALA A 45 -0.57 -11.24 -5.52
N ASN A 46 0.34 -11.30 -6.47
CA ASN A 46 1.59 -12.05 -6.32
C ASN A 46 2.47 -11.51 -5.18
N THR A 47 2.60 -10.19 -5.08
CA THR A 47 3.34 -9.56 -3.98
C THR A 47 2.70 -9.88 -2.64
N LEU A 48 1.38 -9.75 -2.55
CA LEU A 48 0.63 -10.03 -1.33
C LEU A 48 0.75 -11.49 -0.90
N LEU A 49 0.56 -12.42 -1.82
CA LEU A 49 0.72 -13.85 -1.55
C LEU A 49 2.13 -14.20 -1.11
N GLY A 50 3.15 -13.61 -1.75
CA GLY A 50 4.54 -13.77 -1.34
C GLY A 50 4.79 -13.31 0.10
N ILE A 51 4.25 -12.17 0.50
CA ILE A 51 4.34 -11.68 1.88
C ILE A 51 3.66 -12.68 2.85
N LEU A 52 2.45 -13.11 2.53
CA LEU A 52 1.70 -14.01 3.40
C LEU A 52 2.40 -15.38 3.58
N GLU A 53 2.98 -15.91 2.51
CA GLU A 53 3.64 -17.22 2.52
C GLU A 53 5.02 -17.20 3.19
N HIS A 54 5.85 -16.20 2.86
CA HIS A 54 7.26 -16.19 3.28
C HIS A 54 7.45 -15.43 4.58
N GLU A 55 6.75 -14.31 4.75
CA GLU A 55 6.91 -13.47 5.93
C GLU A 55 5.97 -13.85 7.07
N ARG A 56 4.85 -14.49 6.77
CA ARG A 56 3.86 -14.94 7.76
C ARG A 56 3.50 -13.87 8.78
N PRO A 57 2.98 -12.71 8.34
CA PRO A 57 2.58 -11.65 9.27
C PRO A 57 1.49 -12.12 10.22
N THR A 58 1.55 -11.68 11.48
CA THR A 58 0.45 -11.88 12.42
C THR A 58 -0.63 -10.81 12.25
N HIS A 59 -0.23 -9.63 11.75
CA HIS A 59 -1.08 -8.49 11.46
C HIS A 59 -0.68 -7.88 10.12
N ILE A 60 -1.66 -7.52 9.32
CA ILE A 60 -1.43 -6.89 8.02
C ILE A 60 -2.52 -5.87 7.73
N ALA A 61 -2.17 -4.75 7.12
CA ALA A 61 -3.10 -3.74 6.63
C ALA A 61 -2.55 -3.11 5.36
N ALA A 62 -3.44 -2.64 4.49
CA ALA A 62 -3.09 -1.91 3.29
C ALA A 62 -3.60 -0.47 3.38
N CYS A 63 -2.70 0.51 3.18
CA CYS A 63 -3.01 1.93 3.24
C CYS A 63 -3.10 2.50 1.83
N PHE A 64 -4.10 3.33 1.58
CA PHE A 64 -4.33 3.98 0.29
C PHE A 64 -4.65 5.47 0.46
N ASP A 65 -4.28 6.24 -0.55
CA ASP A 65 -4.75 7.62 -0.68
C ASP A 65 -6.25 7.66 -1.01
N THR A 66 -6.86 8.80 -0.72
CA THR A 66 -8.20 9.14 -1.20
C THR A 66 -8.10 10.21 -2.28
N SER A 67 -9.19 10.43 -3.02
CA SER A 67 -9.29 11.52 -4.01
C SER A 67 -9.49 12.90 -3.35
N ALA A 68 -9.80 12.93 -2.05
CA ALA A 68 -10.04 14.18 -1.33
C ALA A 68 -8.75 14.99 -1.14
N PRO A 69 -8.79 16.34 -1.22
CA PRO A 69 -7.65 17.18 -0.91
C PRO A 69 -7.19 16.98 0.54
N THR A 70 -5.88 16.91 0.73
CA THR A 70 -5.27 16.78 2.06
C THR A 70 -5.05 18.15 2.71
N ALA A 71 -4.70 18.15 3.99
CA ALA A 71 -4.28 19.37 4.69
C ALA A 71 -3.12 20.08 3.98
N ARG A 72 -2.19 19.33 3.36
CA ARG A 72 -1.08 19.89 2.58
C ARG A 72 -1.57 20.64 1.35
N HIS A 73 -2.58 20.16 0.64
CA HIS A 73 -3.19 20.88 -0.48
C HIS A 73 -3.89 22.16 -0.03
N LYS A 74 -4.52 22.16 1.14
CA LYS A 74 -5.18 23.35 1.70
C LYS A 74 -4.18 24.43 2.11
N LEU A 75 -3.03 24.02 2.69
CA LEU A 75 -1.97 24.93 3.11
C LEU A 75 -1.11 25.44 1.95
N TYR A 76 -0.92 24.60 0.94
CA TYR A 76 -0.12 24.92 -0.23
C TYR A 76 -0.78 24.37 -1.50
N PRO A 77 -1.62 25.18 -2.18
CA PRO A 77 -2.38 24.73 -3.36
C PRO A 77 -1.54 24.17 -4.51
N ALA A 78 -0.27 24.59 -4.62
CA ALA A 78 0.67 24.05 -5.61
C ALA A 78 1.24 22.67 -5.23
N TYR A 79 0.94 22.14 -4.05
CA TYR A 79 1.41 20.84 -3.61
C TYR A 79 0.93 19.74 -4.55
N LYS A 80 1.87 19.04 -5.17
CA LYS A 80 1.62 18.00 -6.18
C LYS A 80 0.77 18.43 -7.39
N ALA A 81 0.62 19.74 -7.64
CA ALA A 81 -0.19 20.25 -8.75
C ALA A 81 0.30 19.77 -10.14
N ASN A 82 1.59 19.51 -10.30
CA ASN A 82 2.22 19.04 -11.55
C ASN A 82 2.35 17.52 -11.62
N ARG A 83 1.73 16.79 -10.70
CA ARG A 83 1.76 15.32 -10.71
C ARG A 83 0.89 14.79 -11.83
N GLU A 84 1.43 13.85 -12.62
CA GLU A 84 0.64 13.16 -13.62
C GLU A 84 -0.53 12.41 -12.97
N SER A 85 -1.67 12.37 -13.67
CA SER A 85 -2.81 11.59 -13.24
C SER A 85 -2.50 10.10 -13.34
N MET A 86 -3.19 9.30 -12.53
CA MET A 86 -3.09 7.85 -12.59
C MET A 86 -3.43 7.35 -14.00
N PRO A 87 -2.64 6.43 -14.58
CA PRO A 87 -2.99 5.79 -15.84
C PRO A 87 -4.40 5.19 -15.79
N GLU A 88 -5.20 5.37 -16.86
CA GLU A 88 -6.58 4.89 -16.91
C GLU A 88 -6.68 3.38 -16.66
N GLU A 89 -5.84 2.58 -17.33
CA GLU A 89 -5.83 1.13 -17.15
C GLU A 89 -5.48 0.69 -15.72
N LEU A 90 -4.69 1.48 -14.98
CA LEU A 90 -4.46 1.25 -13.55
C LEU A 90 -5.68 1.65 -12.73
N SER A 91 -6.25 2.81 -13.02
CA SER A 91 -7.46 3.30 -12.35
C SER A 91 -8.60 2.29 -12.43
N ASP A 92 -8.80 1.68 -13.60
CA ASP A 92 -9.82 0.66 -13.84
C ASP A 92 -9.60 -0.61 -13.00
N GLN A 93 -8.36 -0.91 -12.63
CA GLN A 93 -8.01 -2.08 -11.83
C GLN A 93 -8.06 -1.82 -10.31
N MET A 94 -8.08 -0.57 -9.86
CA MET A 94 -8.12 -0.26 -8.43
C MET A 94 -9.31 -0.89 -7.70
N PRO A 95 -10.54 -0.88 -8.22
CA PRO A 95 -11.66 -1.56 -7.58
C PRO A 95 -11.42 -3.08 -7.42
N LEU A 96 -10.72 -3.70 -8.35
CA LEU A 96 -10.39 -5.12 -8.27
C LEU A 96 -9.35 -5.41 -7.19
N ILE A 97 -8.38 -4.52 -7.02
CA ILE A 97 -7.39 -4.61 -5.92
C ILE A 97 -8.10 -4.51 -4.56
N PHE A 98 -9.02 -3.56 -4.41
CA PHE A 98 -9.82 -3.44 -3.18
C PHE A 98 -10.66 -4.68 -2.92
N ARG A 99 -11.32 -5.24 -3.94
CA ARG A 99 -12.08 -6.49 -3.81
C ARG A 99 -11.20 -7.68 -3.43
N LEU A 100 -9.99 -7.75 -3.96
CA LEU A 100 -9.02 -8.77 -3.57
C LEU A 100 -8.68 -8.68 -2.08
N LEU A 101 -8.35 -7.49 -1.59
CA LEU A 101 -8.03 -7.25 -0.18
C LEU A 101 -9.22 -7.58 0.73
N GLU A 102 -10.43 -7.16 0.36
CA GLU A 102 -11.65 -7.47 1.08
C GLU A 102 -11.92 -8.98 1.13
N ALA A 103 -11.78 -9.67 0.00
CA ALA A 103 -11.96 -11.12 -0.09
C ALA A 103 -10.95 -11.90 0.77
N MET A 104 -9.75 -11.35 0.95
CA MET A 104 -8.70 -11.90 1.81
C MET A 104 -8.80 -11.43 3.26
N ASN A 105 -9.83 -10.67 3.59
CA ASN A 105 -10.07 -10.10 4.92
C ASN A 105 -8.88 -9.24 5.43
N ILE A 106 -8.25 -8.49 4.52
CA ILE A 106 -7.17 -7.55 4.83
C ILE A 106 -7.75 -6.15 4.99
N PRO A 107 -7.56 -5.49 6.13
CA PRO A 107 -8.03 -4.13 6.35
C PRO A 107 -7.48 -3.15 5.32
N ILE A 108 -8.35 -2.32 4.76
CA ILE A 108 -8.02 -1.22 3.87
C ILE A 108 -8.16 0.07 4.67
N LEU A 109 -7.06 0.80 4.84
CA LEU A 109 -7.03 2.04 5.60
C LEU A 109 -6.96 3.23 4.63
N ARG A 110 -8.03 4.01 4.64
CA ARG A 110 -8.20 5.21 3.80
C ARG A 110 -8.89 6.29 4.63
N TYR A 111 -8.28 7.44 4.74
CA TYR A 111 -8.83 8.54 5.52
C TYR A 111 -8.84 9.83 4.68
N GLU A 112 -10.01 10.43 4.52
CA GLU A 112 -10.13 11.71 3.83
C GLU A 112 -9.32 12.79 4.54
N GLY A 113 -8.62 13.61 3.76
CA GLY A 113 -7.77 14.67 4.28
C GLY A 113 -6.34 14.24 4.64
N TYR A 114 -6.04 12.95 4.55
CA TYR A 114 -4.71 12.38 4.83
C TYR A 114 -4.20 11.57 3.65
N GLU A 115 -2.89 11.52 3.49
CA GLU A 115 -2.23 10.65 2.55
C GLU A 115 -1.97 9.27 3.16
N ALA A 116 -1.73 8.26 2.31
CA ALA A 116 -1.36 6.92 2.77
C ALA A 116 -0.12 6.96 3.68
N ASP A 117 0.85 7.81 3.38
CA ASP A 117 2.07 7.99 4.18
C ASP A 117 1.78 8.43 5.61
N ASP A 118 0.78 9.30 5.81
CA ASP A 118 0.34 9.73 7.14
C ASP A 118 -0.27 8.56 7.92
N THR A 119 -1.06 7.74 7.23
CA THR A 119 -1.70 6.56 7.82
C THR A 119 -0.66 5.49 8.16
N ILE A 120 0.29 5.23 7.26
CA ILE A 120 1.41 4.29 7.47
C ILE A 120 2.24 4.75 8.67
N GLY A 121 2.63 6.03 8.70
CA GLY A 121 3.44 6.60 9.79
C GLY A 121 2.73 6.55 11.15
N THR A 122 1.45 6.85 11.17
CA THR A 122 0.63 6.79 12.38
C THR A 122 0.53 5.36 12.91
N LEU A 123 0.23 4.40 12.05
CA LEU A 123 0.10 3.00 12.43
C LEU A 123 1.45 2.41 12.89
N ALA A 124 2.54 2.73 12.18
CA ALA A 124 3.88 2.32 12.58
C ALA A 124 4.24 2.84 13.98
N ARG A 125 3.95 4.11 14.25
CA ARG A 125 4.20 4.74 15.55
C ARG A 125 3.39 4.12 16.68
N ILE A 126 2.12 3.81 16.44
CA ILE A 126 1.26 3.14 17.42
C ILE A 126 1.82 1.74 17.74
N ALA A 127 2.20 0.99 16.72
CA ALA A 127 2.75 -0.35 16.89
C ALA A 127 4.10 -0.34 17.60
N ASP A 128 4.97 0.62 17.28
CA ASP A 128 6.27 0.80 17.93
C ASP A 128 6.14 1.12 19.44
N GLY A 129 5.11 1.87 19.82
CA GLY A 129 4.76 2.13 21.22
C GLY A 129 4.02 0.98 21.92
N THR A 130 3.76 -0.13 21.21
CA THR A 130 3.00 -1.26 21.74
C THR A 130 3.92 -2.47 21.94
N GLU A 131 4.00 -2.96 23.16
CA GLU A 131 4.89 -4.08 23.50
C GLU A 131 4.63 -5.32 22.66
N GLY A 132 5.71 -5.93 22.20
CA GLY A 132 5.70 -7.18 21.45
C GLY A 132 5.44 -7.03 19.95
N PHE A 133 5.29 -5.80 19.42
CA PHE A 133 5.17 -5.58 17.98
C PHE A 133 6.52 -5.33 17.33
N GLN A 134 6.68 -5.90 16.15
CA GLN A 134 7.68 -5.51 15.18
C GLN A 134 6.97 -5.11 13.88
N THR A 135 7.28 -3.92 13.37
CA THR A 135 6.59 -3.32 12.23
C THR A 135 7.45 -3.37 10.98
N TYR A 136 6.84 -3.75 9.87
CA TYR A 136 7.43 -3.81 8.54
C TYR A 136 6.60 -2.94 7.59
N MET A 137 7.22 -1.90 7.05
CA MET A 137 6.60 -1.04 6.03
C MET A 137 7.00 -1.54 4.64
N VAL A 138 6.03 -1.90 3.82
CA VAL A 138 6.24 -2.40 2.46
C VAL A 138 5.91 -1.29 1.47
N SER A 139 6.93 -0.55 1.06
CA SER A 139 6.84 0.56 0.12
C SER A 139 8.13 0.72 -0.66
N GLN A 140 8.05 1.40 -1.80
CA GLN A 140 9.22 1.86 -2.56
C GLN A 140 9.58 3.31 -2.23
N ASP A 141 8.76 3.99 -1.45
CA ASP A 141 8.99 5.37 -1.07
C ASP A 141 10.10 5.47 -0.03
N LYS A 142 11.20 6.10 -0.43
CA LYS A 142 12.37 6.31 0.43
C LYS A 142 12.07 7.22 1.61
N ASP A 143 11.07 8.08 1.50
CA ASP A 143 10.70 9.03 2.56
C ASP A 143 10.14 8.30 3.79
N LEU A 144 9.57 7.12 3.63
CA LEU A 144 9.16 6.27 4.75
C LEU A 144 10.33 5.73 5.57
N GLY A 145 11.55 5.77 5.03
CA GLY A 145 12.78 5.40 5.76
C GLY A 145 13.01 6.22 7.03
N GLN A 146 12.52 7.46 7.09
CA GLN A 146 12.58 8.29 8.30
C GLN A 146 11.79 7.74 9.50
N LEU A 147 10.89 6.79 9.27
CA LEU A 147 10.05 6.17 10.30
C LEU A 147 10.69 4.91 10.92
N ILE A 148 11.85 4.51 10.45
CA ILE A 148 12.56 3.34 10.98
C ILE A 148 13.11 3.68 12.35
N SER A 149 12.71 2.90 13.36
CA SER A 149 13.25 2.95 14.71
C SER A 149 14.18 1.76 14.97
N PRO A 150 15.10 1.88 15.93
CA PRO A 150 16.00 0.80 16.32
C PRO A 150 15.28 -0.46 16.82
#